data_35759aa6cdab0a5184fd169e26a772af
#
_entry.id   35759aa6cdab0a5184fd169e26a772af
#
_cell.length_a   1.000
_cell.length_b   1.000
_cell.length_c   1.000
_cell.angle_alpha   90.00
_cell.angle_beta   90.00
_cell.angle_gamma   90.00
#
_symmetry.space_group_name_H-M   'P 1'
#
loop_
_entity.id
_entity.type
_entity.pdbx_description
1 polymer ?
#
loop_
_entity_poly.entity_id
_entity_poly.type
_entity_poly.pdbx_seq_one_letter_code
_entity_poly.pdbx_strand_id
1 'polypeptide(L)'
;GAEITLTEPKLIPVGNNQYAVLFSEETSNQSVLHYLLMDMSGNVILSKLYKNVTIQTDSQPILWGRNIVWVSGNYDNGNYDSSRTYLYEIPVVTTPLNGIALNQTNLTIDEGNTQKLTPSFTPSNSDDVKDVVWTSSNPGVASVSEDGTIQGNGYGQAVITASAGDFQTQCQVTVKVSENNTPLTKPVLKLSQKSADQIHLTWKKVPGAKGYQIYCKTDSRSSYKRIETLKT
;
A
#
# COMPACT_ATOMS: atom_id res chain seq x y z
N GLY A 1 -2.73 6.72 -39.11
CA GLY A 1 -3.22 6.51 -37.75
C GLY A 1 -4.16 5.33 -37.78
N ALA A 2 -4.26 4.59 -36.65
CA ALA A 2 -5.24 3.53 -36.53
C ALA A 2 -6.64 4.15 -36.63
N GLU A 3 -7.53 3.49 -37.36
CA GLU A 3 -8.93 3.89 -37.43
C GLU A 3 -9.58 3.58 -36.07
N ILE A 4 -10.26 4.58 -35.48
CA ILE A 4 -10.99 4.46 -34.23
C ILE A 4 -12.47 4.40 -34.61
N THR A 5 -13.14 3.35 -34.15
CA THR A 5 -14.59 3.21 -34.30
C THR A 5 -15.26 3.32 -32.94
N LEU A 6 -16.27 4.17 -32.84
CA LEU A 6 -17.12 4.31 -31.65
C LEU A 6 -18.43 3.55 -31.86
N THR A 7 -18.85 2.76 -30.86
CA THR A 7 -20.18 2.17 -30.88
C THR A 7 -21.25 3.18 -30.51
N GLU A 8 -22.49 2.91 -30.84
CA GLU A 8 -23.63 3.75 -30.48
C GLU A 8 -23.80 3.79 -28.95
N PRO A 9 -23.89 5.00 -28.35
CA PRO A 9 -24.04 5.12 -26.90
C PRO A 9 -25.34 4.49 -26.38
N LYS A 10 -25.22 3.74 -25.25
CA LYS A 10 -26.35 3.17 -24.52
C LYS A 10 -26.60 3.98 -23.25
N LEU A 11 -27.84 4.42 -23.05
CA LEU A 11 -28.26 5.19 -21.89
C LEU A 11 -29.08 4.30 -20.96
N ILE A 12 -28.64 4.17 -19.72
CA ILE A 12 -29.27 3.32 -18.70
C ILE A 12 -29.62 4.17 -17.47
N PRO A 13 -30.88 4.34 -17.11
CA PRO A 13 -31.25 4.98 -15.84
C PRO A 13 -30.77 4.16 -14.67
N VAL A 14 -30.02 4.78 -13.74
CA VAL A 14 -29.39 4.09 -12.60
C VAL A 14 -29.91 4.54 -11.22
N GLY A 15 -30.90 5.39 -11.20
CA GLY A 15 -31.48 5.97 -9.98
C GLY A 15 -30.88 7.33 -9.63
N ASN A 16 -31.31 7.92 -8.52
CA ASN A 16 -30.84 9.21 -8.00
C ASN A 16 -30.84 10.37 -9.02
N ASN A 17 -31.77 10.37 -9.99
CA ASN A 17 -31.80 11.30 -11.11
C ASN A 17 -30.49 11.28 -11.93
N GLN A 18 -29.95 10.12 -12.10
CA GLN A 18 -28.68 9.86 -12.84
C GLN A 18 -28.91 8.79 -13.91
N TYR A 19 -28.07 8.81 -14.93
CA TYR A 19 -28.01 7.76 -15.94
C TYR A 19 -26.56 7.43 -16.29
N ALA A 20 -26.32 6.17 -16.63
CA ALA A 20 -25.07 5.71 -17.17
C ALA A 20 -25.09 5.80 -18.69
N VAL A 21 -24.00 6.22 -19.28
CA VAL A 21 -23.75 6.19 -20.73
C VAL A 21 -22.62 5.22 -20.99
N LEU A 22 -22.87 4.21 -21.80
CA LEU A 22 -21.90 3.19 -22.20
C LEU A 22 -21.67 3.26 -23.70
N PHE A 23 -20.42 3.28 -24.14
CA PHE A 23 -20.03 3.09 -25.53
C PHE A 23 -18.61 2.51 -25.59
N SER A 24 -18.30 1.77 -26.63
CA SER A 24 -16.96 1.25 -26.84
C SER A 24 -16.19 2.08 -27.86
N GLU A 25 -14.90 2.26 -27.58
CA GLU A 25 -13.89 2.68 -28.52
C GLU A 25 -13.16 1.43 -28.98
N GLU A 26 -13.17 1.18 -30.28
CA GLU A 26 -12.57 -0.01 -30.89
C GLU A 26 -11.45 0.40 -31.84
N THR A 27 -10.32 -0.27 -31.68
CA THR A 27 -9.16 -0.18 -32.58
C THR A 27 -8.79 -1.56 -33.08
N SER A 28 -7.87 -1.66 -34.03
CA SER A 28 -7.38 -2.95 -34.53
C SER A 28 -6.81 -3.88 -33.46
N ASN A 29 -6.42 -3.35 -32.29
CA ASN A 29 -5.67 -4.09 -31.28
C ASN A 29 -6.36 -4.18 -29.90
N GLN A 30 -7.35 -3.35 -29.64
CA GLN A 30 -8.04 -3.34 -28.34
C GLN A 30 -9.41 -2.72 -28.44
N SER A 31 -10.26 -3.08 -27.48
CA SER A 31 -11.50 -2.38 -27.21
C SER A 31 -11.47 -1.77 -25.79
N VAL A 32 -12.05 -0.60 -25.65
CA VAL A 32 -12.17 0.11 -24.38
C VAL A 32 -13.62 0.54 -24.21
N LEU A 33 -14.28 0.05 -23.17
CA LEU A 33 -15.61 0.52 -22.79
C LEU A 33 -15.47 1.82 -21.99
N HIS A 34 -16.15 2.84 -22.44
CA HIS A 34 -16.37 4.08 -21.71
C HIS A 34 -17.65 3.97 -20.90
N TYR A 35 -17.54 4.22 -19.60
CA TYR A 35 -18.65 4.37 -18.67
C TYR A 35 -18.67 5.80 -18.16
N LEU A 36 -19.74 6.51 -18.41
CA LEU A 36 -19.98 7.85 -17.88
C LEU A 36 -21.21 7.80 -16.99
N LEU A 37 -21.10 8.28 -15.75
CA LEU A 37 -22.26 8.60 -14.92
C LEU A 37 -22.58 10.07 -15.10
N MET A 38 -23.82 10.40 -15.43
CA MET A 38 -24.26 11.76 -15.71
C MET A 38 -25.50 12.11 -14.91
N ASP A 39 -25.64 13.38 -14.54
CA ASP A 39 -26.88 13.92 -14.00
C ASP A 39 -27.89 14.23 -15.12
N MET A 40 -29.14 14.60 -14.71
CA MET A 40 -30.19 14.96 -15.67
C MET A 40 -29.94 16.27 -16.43
N SER A 41 -28.92 17.05 -16.03
CA SER A 41 -28.49 18.27 -16.72
C SER A 41 -27.39 17.98 -17.74
N GLY A 42 -26.90 16.74 -17.84
CA GLY A 42 -25.85 16.33 -18.75
C GLY A 42 -24.45 16.53 -18.22
N ASN A 43 -24.27 16.86 -16.93
CA ASN A 43 -22.93 16.95 -16.33
C ASN A 43 -22.41 15.57 -16.02
N VAL A 44 -21.14 15.33 -16.36
CA VAL A 44 -20.44 14.09 -16.03
C VAL A 44 -20.05 14.12 -14.55
N ILE A 45 -20.56 13.14 -13.79
CA ILE A 45 -20.25 12.95 -12.36
C ILE A 45 -19.06 12.04 -12.21
N LEU A 46 -18.97 10.98 -13.01
CA LEU A 46 -17.91 9.98 -13.00
C LEU A 46 -17.62 9.50 -14.41
N SER A 47 -16.34 9.26 -14.71
CA SER A 47 -15.89 8.61 -15.94
C SER A 47 -14.96 7.46 -15.59
N LYS A 48 -15.21 6.27 -16.13
CA LYS A 48 -14.36 5.08 -15.98
C LYS A 48 -14.10 4.45 -17.35
N LEU A 49 -12.94 3.81 -17.48
CA LEU A 49 -12.53 3.07 -18.68
C LEU A 49 -12.30 1.60 -18.30
N TYR A 50 -12.90 0.68 -19.06
CA TYR A 50 -12.71 -0.74 -18.89
C TYR A 50 -12.04 -1.30 -20.15
N LYS A 51 -10.81 -1.78 -20.02
CA LYS A 51 -10.03 -2.37 -21.12
C LYS A 51 -10.53 -3.78 -21.42
N ASN A 52 -10.51 -4.14 -22.71
CA ASN A 52 -10.95 -5.44 -23.21
C ASN A 52 -12.42 -5.76 -22.89
N VAL A 53 -13.22 -4.72 -22.73
CA VAL A 53 -14.68 -4.81 -22.57
C VAL A 53 -15.31 -4.06 -23.72
N THR A 54 -16.32 -4.66 -24.34
CA THR A 54 -17.02 -4.09 -25.46
C THR A 54 -18.54 -4.09 -25.26
N ILE A 55 -19.22 -3.13 -25.85
CA ILE A 55 -20.67 -3.11 -25.98
C ILE A 55 -21.00 -2.88 -27.46
N GLN A 56 -21.71 -3.82 -28.07
CA GLN A 56 -22.09 -3.75 -29.48
C GLN A 56 -23.34 -2.90 -29.67
N THR A 57 -23.58 -2.45 -30.89
CA THR A 57 -24.76 -1.63 -31.24
C THR A 57 -26.07 -2.35 -30.94
N ASP A 58 -26.11 -3.68 -31.06
CA ASP A 58 -27.26 -4.52 -30.77
C ASP A 58 -27.37 -4.97 -29.31
N SER A 59 -26.32 -4.71 -28.50
CA SER A 59 -26.36 -5.02 -27.06
C SER A 59 -27.45 -4.25 -26.34
N GLN A 60 -28.16 -4.93 -25.44
CA GLN A 60 -29.24 -4.35 -24.61
C GLN A 60 -28.84 -4.39 -23.14
N PRO A 61 -28.06 -3.41 -22.68
CA PRO A 61 -27.67 -3.35 -21.28
C PRO A 61 -28.89 -3.03 -20.38
N ILE A 62 -28.97 -3.72 -19.27
CA ILE A 62 -30.01 -3.52 -18.26
C ILE A 62 -29.39 -3.28 -16.88
N LEU A 63 -30.09 -2.52 -16.05
CA LEU A 63 -29.78 -2.42 -14.63
C LEU A 63 -30.34 -3.65 -13.90
N TRP A 64 -29.47 -4.46 -13.31
CA TRP A 64 -29.84 -5.60 -12.47
C TRP A 64 -29.22 -5.47 -11.07
N GLY A 65 -30.06 -5.15 -10.10
CA GLY A 65 -29.58 -4.81 -8.75
C GLY A 65 -28.74 -3.53 -8.77
N ARG A 66 -27.48 -3.67 -8.47
CA ARG A 66 -26.48 -2.57 -8.49
C ARG A 66 -25.50 -2.68 -9.65
N ASN A 67 -25.77 -3.52 -10.62
CA ASN A 67 -24.88 -3.75 -11.75
C ASN A 67 -25.59 -3.45 -13.07
N ILE A 68 -24.84 -2.95 -14.04
CA ILE A 68 -25.26 -2.95 -15.42
C ILE A 68 -24.76 -4.23 -16.05
N VAL A 69 -25.66 -5.01 -16.62
CA VAL A 69 -25.35 -6.29 -17.25
C VAL A 69 -25.78 -6.29 -18.71
N TRP A 70 -24.98 -6.89 -19.56
CA TRP A 70 -25.32 -7.10 -20.98
C TRP A 70 -24.58 -8.31 -21.54
N VAL A 71 -25.01 -8.72 -22.69
CA VAL A 71 -24.40 -9.82 -23.45
C VAL A 71 -23.77 -9.25 -24.71
N SER A 72 -22.55 -9.64 -25.00
CA SER A 72 -21.82 -9.24 -26.20
C SER A 72 -20.82 -10.30 -26.63
N GLY A 73 -20.35 -10.25 -27.88
CA GLY A 73 -19.18 -11.00 -28.32
C GLY A 73 -17.91 -10.49 -27.64
N ASN A 74 -16.81 -11.20 -27.81
CA ASN A 74 -15.51 -10.78 -27.34
C ASN A 74 -14.66 -10.20 -28.46
N TYR A 75 -13.82 -9.25 -28.09
CA TYR A 75 -12.75 -8.73 -28.96
C TYR A 75 -11.43 -9.31 -28.44
N ASP A 76 -10.86 -10.27 -29.14
CA ASP A 76 -9.58 -10.88 -28.80
C ASP A 76 -8.56 -10.62 -29.90
N ASN A 77 -7.42 -10.02 -29.52
CA ASN A 77 -6.29 -9.71 -30.42
C ASN A 77 -6.67 -9.02 -31.73
N GLY A 78 -7.60 -8.05 -31.69
CA GLY A 78 -8.05 -7.30 -32.84
C GLY A 78 -9.07 -8.05 -33.73
N ASN A 79 -9.55 -9.20 -33.32
CA ASN A 79 -10.60 -9.95 -34.02
C ASN A 79 -11.85 -10.09 -33.15
N TYR A 80 -13.00 -9.76 -33.71
CA TYR A 80 -14.30 -10.03 -33.09
C TYR A 80 -14.62 -11.50 -33.20
N ASP A 81 -14.68 -12.19 -32.06
CA ASP A 81 -15.11 -13.59 -32.00
C ASP A 81 -16.63 -13.68 -31.76
N SER A 82 -17.38 -13.79 -32.85
CA SER A 82 -18.81 -13.98 -32.81
C SER A 82 -19.24 -15.41 -32.38
N SER A 83 -18.27 -16.34 -32.26
CA SER A 83 -18.55 -17.73 -31.84
C SER A 83 -18.75 -17.87 -30.34
N ARG A 84 -18.38 -16.86 -29.55
CA ARG A 84 -18.50 -16.83 -28.10
C ARG A 84 -19.30 -15.63 -27.67
N THR A 85 -20.22 -15.86 -26.75
CA THR A 85 -21.02 -14.84 -26.13
C THR A 85 -20.62 -14.73 -24.66
N TYR A 86 -20.34 -13.52 -24.22
CA TYR A 86 -19.94 -13.21 -22.85
C TYR A 86 -21.01 -12.41 -22.16
N LEU A 87 -21.26 -12.72 -20.89
CA LEU A 87 -22.03 -11.86 -19.98
C LEU A 87 -21.06 -10.89 -19.33
N TYR A 88 -21.28 -9.61 -19.56
CA TYR A 88 -20.54 -8.54 -18.93
C TYR A 88 -21.36 -7.96 -17.76
N GLU A 89 -20.64 -7.59 -16.71
CA GLU A 89 -21.23 -7.02 -15.51
C GLU A 89 -20.30 -5.91 -14.99
N ILE A 90 -20.84 -4.70 -14.82
CA ILE A 90 -20.12 -3.59 -14.20
C ILE A 90 -20.93 -2.98 -13.07
N PRO A 91 -20.30 -2.63 -11.92
CA PRO A 91 -21.00 -2.02 -10.80
C PRO A 91 -21.43 -0.59 -11.15
N VAL A 92 -22.62 -0.23 -10.74
CA VAL A 92 -23.11 1.15 -10.78
C VAL A 92 -22.65 1.88 -9.53
N VAL A 93 -21.88 2.95 -9.75
CA VAL A 93 -21.45 3.85 -8.68
C VAL A 93 -22.27 5.12 -8.77
N THR A 94 -23.21 5.30 -7.85
CA THR A 94 -24.11 6.48 -7.82
C THR A 94 -23.61 7.59 -6.91
N THR A 95 -22.71 7.25 -6.00
CA THR A 95 -22.03 8.16 -5.08
C THR A 95 -20.54 7.87 -5.15
N PRO A 96 -19.84 8.41 -6.17
CA PRO A 96 -18.44 8.11 -6.38
C PRO A 96 -17.55 8.62 -5.24
N LEU A 97 -16.42 7.96 -5.07
CA LEU A 97 -15.37 8.42 -4.18
C LEU A 97 -14.78 9.73 -4.73
N ASN A 98 -14.56 10.72 -3.86
CA ASN A 98 -13.88 11.96 -4.23
C ASN A 98 -12.68 12.30 -3.31
N GLY A 99 -12.33 11.40 -2.39
CA GLY A 99 -11.14 11.55 -1.57
C GLY A 99 -10.92 10.42 -0.57
N ILE A 100 -9.67 10.29 -0.17
CA ILE A 100 -9.21 9.40 0.89
C ILE A 100 -8.35 10.21 1.87
N ALA A 101 -8.49 9.95 3.16
CA ALA A 101 -7.66 10.51 4.22
C ALA A 101 -7.23 9.43 5.20
N LEU A 102 -6.14 9.65 5.91
CA LEU A 102 -5.68 8.78 6.99
C LEU A 102 -6.01 9.40 8.35
N ASN A 103 -6.19 8.55 9.36
CA ASN A 103 -6.36 8.95 10.75
C ASN A 103 -5.14 9.72 11.31
N GLN A 104 -3.96 9.61 10.66
CA GLN A 104 -2.73 10.31 11.01
C GLN A 104 -1.92 10.61 9.74
N THR A 105 -1.32 11.79 9.67
CA THR A 105 -0.39 12.20 8.61
C THR A 105 1.08 12.12 9.04
N ASN A 106 1.31 12.01 10.34
CA ASN A 106 2.62 11.82 10.94
C ASN A 106 2.52 10.74 12.03
N LEU A 107 3.46 9.80 12.02
CA LEU A 107 3.53 8.70 12.96
C LEU A 107 4.97 8.56 13.46
N THR A 108 5.12 8.42 14.77
CA THR A 108 6.41 8.02 15.37
C THR A 108 6.22 6.72 16.11
N ILE A 109 7.04 5.71 15.79
CA ILE A 109 7.05 4.40 16.41
C ILE A 109 8.48 3.99 16.75
N ASP A 110 8.64 3.11 17.73
CA ASP A 110 9.94 2.51 18.02
C ASP A 110 10.19 1.29 17.11
N GLU A 111 11.44 1.01 16.82
CA GLU A 111 11.86 -0.19 16.10
C GLU A 111 11.32 -1.46 16.78
N GLY A 112 10.75 -2.37 15.99
CA GLY A 112 10.11 -3.59 16.45
C GLY A 112 8.62 -3.44 16.79
N ASN A 113 8.09 -2.22 16.91
CA ASN A 113 6.68 -1.98 17.21
C ASN A 113 5.83 -1.84 15.95
N THR A 114 4.52 -2.01 16.13
CA THR A 114 3.52 -1.84 15.07
C THR A 114 2.50 -0.76 15.44
N GLN A 115 1.95 -0.12 14.42
CA GLN A 115 0.85 0.84 14.54
C GLN A 115 -0.06 0.73 13.32
N LYS A 116 -1.38 0.86 13.52
CA LYS A 116 -2.34 0.80 12.42
C LYS A 116 -2.70 2.19 11.91
N LEU A 117 -2.60 2.40 10.60
CA LEU A 117 -3.22 3.50 9.89
C LEU A 117 -4.60 3.05 9.41
N THR A 118 -5.58 3.94 9.58
CA THR A 118 -6.97 3.67 9.17
C THR A 118 -7.39 4.69 8.13
N PRO A 119 -7.80 4.26 6.92
CA PRO A 119 -8.31 5.16 5.91
C PRO A 119 -9.74 5.58 6.22
N SER A 120 -10.08 6.79 5.81
CA SER A 120 -11.45 7.30 5.73
C SER A 120 -11.71 7.82 4.34
N PHE A 121 -12.96 7.76 3.89
CA PHE A 121 -13.35 8.05 2.53
C PHE A 121 -14.34 9.21 2.48
N THR A 122 -14.25 10.01 1.44
CA THR A 122 -15.16 11.12 1.19
C THR A 122 -15.85 10.92 -0.16
N PRO A 123 -17.19 10.99 -0.20
CA PRO A 123 -18.10 11.00 0.95
C PRO A 123 -18.08 9.65 1.69
N SER A 124 -18.41 9.64 2.99
CA SER A 124 -18.39 8.42 3.83
C SER A 124 -19.35 7.34 3.36
N ASN A 125 -20.46 7.76 2.73
CA ASN A 125 -21.48 6.90 2.12
C ASN A 125 -21.18 6.55 0.65
N SER A 126 -19.96 6.80 0.16
CA SER A 126 -19.56 6.38 -1.18
C SER A 126 -19.82 4.89 -1.38
N ASP A 127 -20.39 4.55 -2.52
CA ASP A 127 -20.63 3.18 -2.97
C ASP A 127 -19.61 2.69 -4.01
N ASP A 128 -18.56 3.49 -4.21
CA ASP A 128 -17.39 3.09 -5.03
C ASP A 128 -16.55 2.03 -4.33
N VAL A 129 -15.68 1.37 -5.10
CA VAL A 129 -14.71 0.42 -4.58
C VAL A 129 -13.73 1.14 -3.65
N LYS A 130 -13.58 0.62 -2.43
CA LYS A 130 -12.74 1.18 -1.38
C LYS A 130 -11.50 0.31 -1.10
N ASP A 131 -11.05 -0.43 -2.11
CA ASP A 131 -9.81 -1.20 -1.99
C ASP A 131 -8.63 -0.24 -1.87
N VAL A 132 -7.88 -0.39 -0.78
CA VAL A 132 -6.72 0.46 -0.50
C VAL A 132 -5.44 -0.28 -0.82
N VAL A 133 -4.67 0.30 -1.72
CA VAL A 133 -3.31 -0.15 -2.02
C VAL A 133 -2.33 0.64 -1.16
N TRP A 134 -1.50 -0.09 -0.39
CA TRP A 134 -0.53 0.48 0.51
C TRP A 134 0.89 0.33 -0.04
N THR A 135 1.68 1.38 0.05
CA THR A 135 3.10 1.36 -0.33
C THR A 135 3.96 2.10 0.67
N SER A 136 5.22 1.70 0.77
CA SER A 136 6.24 2.36 1.58
C SER A 136 7.39 2.83 0.70
N SER A 137 7.84 4.07 0.90
CA SER A 137 9.03 4.62 0.22
C SER A 137 10.33 3.95 0.66
N ASN A 138 10.35 3.36 1.86
CA ASN A 138 11.51 2.64 2.41
C ASN A 138 11.06 1.51 3.35
N PRO A 139 10.76 0.32 2.82
CA PRO A 139 10.33 -0.82 3.64
C PRO A 139 11.36 -1.28 4.67
N GLY A 140 12.65 -0.98 4.48
CA GLY A 140 13.70 -1.28 5.47
C GLY A 140 13.62 -0.42 6.73
N VAL A 141 13.00 0.77 6.64
CA VAL A 141 12.70 1.63 7.79
C VAL A 141 11.31 1.32 8.34
N ALA A 142 10.29 1.38 7.50
CA ALA A 142 8.92 1.05 7.88
C ALA A 142 8.21 0.34 6.74
N SER A 143 7.69 -0.85 6.98
CA SER A 143 6.84 -1.58 6.05
C SER A 143 5.36 -1.40 6.40
N VAL A 144 4.49 -1.69 5.44
CA VAL A 144 3.04 -1.64 5.61
C VAL A 144 2.42 -2.91 5.02
N SER A 145 1.45 -3.48 5.73
CA SER A 145 0.64 -4.61 5.27
C SER A 145 -0.63 -4.14 4.56
N GLU A 146 -1.32 -5.06 3.88
CA GLU A 146 -2.56 -4.79 3.13
C GLU A 146 -3.67 -4.21 4.01
N ASP A 147 -3.67 -4.51 5.30
CA ASP A 147 -4.65 -3.98 6.26
C ASP A 147 -4.30 -2.61 6.85
N GLY A 148 -3.18 -2.00 6.41
CA GLY A 148 -2.69 -0.71 6.88
C GLY A 148 -1.88 -0.76 8.18
N THR A 149 -1.43 -1.94 8.61
CA THR A 149 -0.54 -2.09 9.77
C THR A 149 0.90 -1.75 9.38
N ILE A 150 1.47 -0.75 10.06
CA ILE A 150 2.85 -0.30 9.91
C ILE A 150 3.73 -1.11 10.86
N GLN A 151 4.86 -1.59 10.37
CA GLN A 151 5.93 -2.22 11.17
C GLN A 151 7.18 -1.35 11.10
N GLY A 152 7.71 -0.94 12.26
CA GLY A 152 9.02 -0.27 12.35
C GLY A 152 10.15 -1.29 12.24
N ASN A 153 10.91 -1.25 11.14
CA ASN A 153 11.96 -2.23 10.84
C ASN A 153 13.37 -1.73 11.15
N GLY A 154 13.58 -0.41 11.09
CA GLY A 154 14.90 0.19 11.37
C GLY A 154 14.81 1.70 11.52
N TYR A 155 15.79 2.28 12.22
CA TYR A 155 15.87 3.72 12.45
C TYR A 155 15.84 4.53 11.15
N GLY A 156 15.04 5.59 11.13
CA GLY A 156 14.96 6.51 9.98
C GLY A 156 13.57 7.05 9.71
N GLN A 157 13.33 7.44 8.48
CA GLN A 157 12.05 7.95 8.00
C GLN A 157 11.60 7.22 6.74
N ALA A 158 10.30 7.01 6.62
CA ALA A 158 9.64 6.49 5.45
C ALA A 158 8.30 7.21 5.24
N VAL A 159 7.84 7.28 4.00
CA VAL A 159 6.51 7.76 3.65
C VAL A 159 5.65 6.55 3.30
N ILE A 160 4.54 6.40 4.01
CA ILE A 160 3.53 5.40 3.69
C ILE A 160 2.44 6.09 2.87
N THR A 161 2.14 5.52 1.71
CA THR A 161 1.09 6.01 0.81
C THR A 161 -0.05 5.01 0.79
N ALA A 162 -1.27 5.51 0.94
CA ALA A 162 -2.52 4.78 0.75
C ALA A 162 -3.22 5.33 -0.48
N SER A 163 -3.59 4.46 -1.42
CA SER A 163 -4.27 4.82 -2.67
C SER A 163 -5.58 4.05 -2.80
N ALA A 164 -6.64 4.74 -3.21
CA ALA A 164 -7.94 4.15 -3.53
C ALA A 164 -8.46 4.77 -4.83
N GLY A 165 -8.54 3.98 -5.90
CA GLY A 165 -8.78 4.52 -7.24
C GLY A 165 -7.76 5.59 -7.61
N ASP A 166 -8.24 6.77 -8.04
CA ASP A 166 -7.39 7.90 -8.43
C ASP A 166 -6.93 8.77 -7.25
N PHE A 167 -7.39 8.46 -6.04
CA PHE A 167 -7.08 9.24 -4.83
C PHE A 167 -5.97 8.61 -4.02
N GLN A 168 -5.13 9.46 -3.44
CA GLN A 168 -4.06 9.04 -2.56
C GLN A 168 -3.86 9.98 -1.38
N THR A 169 -3.32 9.44 -0.30
CA THR A 169 -2.94 10.17 0.91
C THR A 169 -1.68 9.56 1.50
N GLN A 170 -0.98 10.33 2.33
CA GLN A 170 0.32 9.94 2.86
C GLN A 170 0.42 10.14 4.36
N CYS A 171 1.22 9.28 5.00
CA CYS A 171 1.67 9.42 6.37
C CYS A 171 3.19 9.38 6.43
N GLN A 172 3.82 10.38 7.04
CA GLN A 172 5.24 10.38 7.32
C GLN A 172 5.52 9.57 8.58
N VAL A 173 6.26 8.49 8.46
CA VAL A 173 6.63 7.60 9.56
C VAL A 173 8.07 7.85 9.97
N THR A 174 8.28 8.12 11.25
CA THR A 174 9.60 8.18 11.87
C THR A 174 9.78 6.99 12.79
N VAL A 175 10.74 6.13 12.50
CA VAL A 175 11.11 5.01 13.37
C VAL A 175 12.29 5.43 14.23
N LYS A 176 12.11 5.35 15.55
CA LYS A 176 13.15 5.59 16.54
C LYS A 176 13.80 4.30 16.96
N VAL A 177 15.05 4.38 17.38
CA VAL A 177 15.68 3.27 18.08
C VAL A 177 14.87 2.99 19.34
N SER A 178 14.49 1.74 19.57
CA SER A 178 13.81 1.36 20.81
C SER A 178 14.68 1.77 22.01
N GLU A 179 14.10 2.44 22.99
CA GLU A 179 14.83 2.84 24.22
C GLU A 179 15.40 1.64 24.99
N ASN A 180 14.91 0.42 24.69
CA ASN A 180 15.53 -0.82 25.17
C ASN A 180 16.90 -1.10 24.51
N ASN A 181 17.27 -0.32 23.48
CA ASN A 181 18.59 -0.32 22.87
C ASN A 181 19.40 0.93 23.27
N THR A 182 19.15 1.46 24.49
CA THR A 182 20.05 2.48 25.07
C THR A 182 21.48 1.92 24.97
N PRO A 183 22.43 2.70 24.40
CA PRO A 183 23.82 2.27 24.34
C PRO A 183 24.25 1.82 25.74
N LEU A 184 24.67 0.57 25.84
CA LEU A 184 25.11 0.02 27.12
C LEU A 184 26.14 0.95 27.72
N THR A 185 25.95 1.33 28.97
CA THR A 185 26.95 2.15 29.67
C THR A 185 28.27 1.36 29.75
N LYS A 186 29.37 2.06 29.55
CA LYS A 186 30.69 1.45 29.63
C LYS A 186 30.91 0.87 31.03
N PRO A 187 31.24 -0.42 31.19
CA PRO A 187 31.53 -0.98 32.49
C PRO A 187 32.77 -0.33 33.12
N VAL A 188 32.68 -0.02 34.40
CA VAL A 188 33.86 0.43 35.17
C VAL A 188 34.62 -0.78 35.65
N LEU A 189 35.79 -0.99 35.08
CA LEU A 189 36.65 -2.14 35.42
C LEU A 189 37.49 -1.83 36.66
N LYS A 190 37.56 -2.79 37.59
CA LYS A 190 38.51 -2.82 38.68
C LYS A 190 39.44 -3.99 38.46
N LEU A 191 40.73 -3.71 38.52
CA LEU A 191 41.78 -4.70 38.42
C LEU A 191 42.44 -4.89 39.78
N SER A 192 42.68 -6.15 40.15
CA SER A 192 43.54 -6.50 41.28
C SER A 192 44.45 -7.65 40.88
N GLN A 193 45.68 -7.62 41.34
CA GLN A 193 46.62 -8.69 41.14
C GLN A 193 46.31 -9.80 42.15
N LYS A 194 46.17 -11.04 41.65
CA LYS A 194 45.89 -12.20 42.51
C LYS A 194 47.17 -13.03 42.77
N SER A 195 48.08 -13.07 41.79
CA SER A 195 49.40 -13.69 41.90
C SER A 195 50.32 -13.07 40.82
N ALA A 196 51.58 -13.54 40.75
CA ALA A 196 52.52 -13.07 39.72
C ALA A 196 52.00 -13.21 38.29
N ASP A 197 51.16 -14.24 38.06
CA ASP A 197 50.66 -14.60 36.72
C ASP A 197 49.15 -14.45 36.56
N GLN A 198 48.45 -13.89 37.57
CA GLN A 198 46.98 -13.79 37.55
C GLN A 198 46.49 -12.39 37.90
N ILE A 199 45.61 -11.87 37.02
CA ILE A 199 44.88 -10.61 37.21
C ILE A 199 43.40 -10.95 37.45
N HIS A 200 42.85 -10.37 38.47
CA HIS A 200 41.40 -10.46 38.72
C HIS A 200 40.68 -9.20 38.26
N LEU A 201 39.73 -9.38 37.34
CA LEU A 201 38.89 -8.33 36.78
C LEU A 201 37.54 -8.39 37.42
N THR A 202 37.03 -7.25 37.89
CA THR A 202 35.65 -7.10 38.37
C THR A 202 34.99 -5.87 37.80
N TRP A 203 33.71 -5.94 37.58
CA TRP A 203 32.89 -4.82 37.18
C TRP A 203 31.44 -5.00 37.67
N LYS A 204 30.68 -3.91 37.78
CA LYS A 204 29.26 -4.00 38.02
C LYS A 204 28.52 -4.44 36.77
N LYS A 205 27.53 -5.30 36.91
CA LYS A 205 26.65 -5.70 35.80
C LYS A 205 26.03 -4.45 35.16
N VAL A 206 26.18 -4.36 33.82
CA VAL A 206 25.57 -3.29 33.03
C VAL A 206 24.11 -3.71 32.72
N PRO A 207 23.10 -2.91 33.11
CA PRO A 207 21.73 -3.22 32.77
C PRO A 207 21.55 -3.40 31.25
N GLY A 208 20.83 -4.44 30.84
CA GLY A 208 20.61 -4.76 29.41
C GLY A 208 21.75 -5.52 28.72
N ALA A 209 22.92 -5.67 29.32
CA ALA A 209 24.00 -6.44 28.71
C ALA A 209 23.65 -7.95 28.68
N LYS A 210 23.75 -8.58 27.50
CA LYS A 210 23.55 -10.03 27.30
C LYS A 210 24.84 -10.83 27.51
N GLY A 211 25.98 -10.14 27.72
CA GLY A 211 27.28 -10.74 27.94
C GLY A 211 28.40 -9.70 27.84
N TYR A 212 29.64 -10.15 28.07
CA TYR A 212 30.82 -9.33 27.99
C TYR A 212 31.89 -10.05 27.17
N GLN A 213 32.64 -9.30 26.37
CA GLN A 213 33.81 -9.77 25.70
C GLN A 213 35.03 -9.05 26.29
N ILE A 214 36.06 -9.81 26.69
CA ILE A 214 37.26 -9.28 27.27
C ILE A 214 38.38 -9.30 26.23
N TYR A 215 38.98 -8.16 26.02
CA TYR A 215 40.09 -7.97 25.10
C TYR A 215 41.32 -7.51 25.87
N CYS A 216 42.49 -8.05 25.51
CA CYS A 216 43.78 -7.67 26.06
C CYS A 216 44.73 -7.28 24.93
N LYS A 217 45.71 -6.41 25.25
CA LYS A 217 46.90 -6.17 24.44
C LYS A 217 48.11 -6.21 25.35
N THR A 218 49.23 -6.69 24.82
CA THR A 218 50.47 -6.91 25.58
C THR A 218 51.38 -5.66 25.63
N ASP A 219 51.20 -4.77 24.66
CA ASP A 219 51.99 -3.53 24.58
C ASP A 219 51.17 -2.43 23.84
N SER A 220 51.73 -1.19 23.81
CA SER A 220 51.02 -0.04 23.19
C SER A 220 50.89 -0.14 21.67
N ARG A 221 51.66 -0.98 20.99
CA ARG A 221 51.72 -1.15 19.52
C ARG A 221 50.93 -2.36 19.05
N SER A 222 50.61 -3.31 19.93
CA SER A 222 49.80 -4.48 19.58
C SER A 222 48.34 -4.16 19.43
N SER A 223 47.64 -4.92 18.58
CA SER A 223 46.19 -4.90 18.49
C SER A 223 45.55 -5.65 19.67
N TYR A 224 44.32 -5.21 20.05
CA TYR A 224 43.54 -5.94 21.06
C TYR A 224 43.16 -7.33 20.55
N LYS A 225 43.38 -8.35 21.35
CA LYS A 225 42.93 -9.73 21.11
C LYS A 225 41.87 -10.10 22.11
N ARG A 226 40.77 -10.70 21.64
CA ARG A 226 39.73 -11.24 22.52
C ARG A 226 40.28 -12.45 23.26
N ILE A 227 40.19 -12.42 24.58
CA ILE A 227 40.65 -13.49 25.46
C ILE A 227 39.54 -14.29 26.10
N GLU A 228 38.35 -13.68 26.27
CA GLU A 228 37.23 -14.36 26.93
C GLU A 228 35.89 -13.80 26.47
N THR A 229 34.83 -14.63 26.55
CA THR A 229 33.42 -14.23 26.35
C THR A 229 32.58 -14.80 27.48
N LEU A 230 31.93 -13.91 28.24
CA LEU A 230 31.06 -14.26 29.35
C LEU A 230 29.60 -13.97 28.94
N LYS A 231 28.70 -14.93 29.10
CA LYS A 231 27.25 -14.74 29.00
C LYS A 231 26.69 -14.35 30.36
N THR A 232 25.71 -13.45 30.39
CA THR A 232 25.01 -13.05 31.64
C THR A 232 23.77 -13.87 31.84
#